data_85de7b74c8769b288a19441a93b683cb
#
_entry.id   85de7b74c8769b288a19441a93b683cb
#
_cell.length_a   1.000
_cell.length_b   1.000
_cell.length_c   1.000
_cell.angle_alpha   90.00
_cell.angle_beta   90.00
_cell.angle_gamma   90.00
#
_symmetry.space_group_name_H-M   'P 1'
#
loop_
_entity.id
_entity.type
_entity.pdbx_description
1 polymer ?
#
loop_
_entity_poly.entity_id
_entity_poly.type
_entity_poly.pdbx_seq_one_letter_code
_entity_poly.pdbx_strand_id
1 'polypeptide(L)'
;MKKIISLTVILVLLCACLCSCDISDITGGNLKIKYKADGDNLIVTSVPDNVTLPEIVIPDEHEGKPVTGIADFAIVNLENVTKITIGKNVSAIGLWALENNKKVTAIEVDDENEHFCDLDGVLYTKDMKTLLFYPMARGVTEAEDEAGNTVKCISYEIPEGVETVRTKAFYKCSDVRSLTLPSTLKTIEEKAFFRCSITEIILPEGLLTIGKDAFSYTALKTIEIPSSVKEIGEYAFYNCTSLLEINVGSPEAGLTLGQKWYPTNNGLNINELVISWAE
;
A
#
# COMPACT_ATOMS: atom_id res chain seq x y z
N MET A 1 33.30 8.16 -17.03
CA MET A 1 32.53 9.09 -16.19
C MET A 1 32.54 8.54 -14.77
N LYS A 2 33.20 9.21 -13.83
CA LYS A 2 33.39 8.73 -12.45
C LYS A 2 32.08 9.00 -11.69
N LYS A 3 31.43 7.94 -11.16
CA LYS A 3 30.29 8.06 -10.26
C LYS A 3 30.78 8.68 -8.94
N ILE A 4 30.23 9.83 -8.59
CA ILE A 4 30.43 10.46 -7.28
C ILE A 4 29.53 9.68 -6.31
N ILE A 5 30.12 8.81 -5.51
CA ILE A 5 29.45 8.15 -4.40
C ILE A 5 29.32 9.21 -3.29
N SER A 6 28.10 9.49 -2.89
CA SER A 6 27.80 10.47 -1.85
C SER A 6 28.50 10.10 -0.54
N LEU A 7 29.13 11.08 0.11
CA LEU A 7 29.90 10.95 1.35
C LEU A 7 29.09 10.40 2.53
N THR A 8 27.76 10.43 2.44
CA THR A 8 26.83 9.88 3.44
C THR A 8 26.78 8.36 3.49
N VAL A 9 27.04 7.67 2.36
CA VAL A 9 27.07 6.20 2.29
C VAL A 9 28.34 5.64 2.92
N ILE A 10 29.44 6.40 2.91
CA ILE A 10 30.73 5.95 3.46
C ILE A 10 30.73 5.95 5.01
N LEU A 11 29.91 6.76 5.65
CA LEU A 11 29.86 6.81 7.13
C LEU A 11 29.09 5.61 7.73
N VAL A 12 28.16 5.02 7.00
CA VAL A 12 27.40 3.84 7.44
C VAL A 12 28.21 2.55 7.25
N LEU A 13 29.03 2.47 6.19
CA LEU A 13 29.86 1.29 5.89
C LEU A 13 31.12 1.15 6.77
N LEU A 14 31.55 2.21 7.46
CA LEU A 14 32.72 2.13 8.37
C LEU A 14 32.36 1.71 9.80
N CYS A 15 31.07 1.63 10.14
CA CYS A 15 30.62 1.18 11.46
C CYS A 15 30.38 -0.34 11.56
N ALA A 16 30.41 -1.06 10.44
CA ALA A 16 30.12 -2.51 10.38
C ALA A 16 31.29 -3.41 10.83
N CYS A 17 32.44 -2.86 11.23
CA CYS A 17 33.64 -3.66 11.55
C CYS A 17 34.11 -3.63 13.02
N LEU A 18 33.45 -2.94 13.93
CA LEU A 18 33.88 -2.96 15.34
C LEU A 18 32.68 -2.93 16.29
N CYS A 19 32.55 -4.01 17.05
CA CYS A 19 31.69 -4.23 18.22
C CYS A 19 30.20 -4.52 17.93
N SER A 20 29.74 -5.54 18.62
CA SER A 20 28.36 -5.80 19.03
C SER A 20 27.78 -4.62 19.84
N CYS A 21 27.61 -3.48 19.21
CA CYS A 21 26.84 -2.38 19.78
C CYS A 21 25.41 -2.56 19.34
N ASP A 22 24.51 -2.74 20.31
CA ASP A 22 23.07 -2.67 20.11
C ASP A 22 22.73 -1.43 19.26
N ILE A 23 22.02 -1.64 18.15
CA ILE A 23 21.51 -0.55 17.30
C ILE A 23 20.58 0.37 18.11
N SER A 24 20.09 -0.06 19.27
CA SER A 24 19.37 0.74 20.26
C SER A 24 20.14 1.98 20.75
N ASP A 25 21.48 1.96 20.68
CA ASP A 25 22.33 3.08 21.15
C ASP A 25 22.65 4.12 20.07
N ILE A 26 22.45 3.79 18.78
CA ILE A 26 22.74 4.73 17.67
C ILE A 26 21.55 5.68 17.42
N THR A 27 20.36 5.31 17.85
CA THR A 27 19.14 6.12 17.67
C THR A 27 18.84 6.98 18.91
N GLY A 28 19.69 7.77 19.41
CA GLY A 28 19.61 8.75 20.51
C GLY A 28 18.24 9.15 21.10
N GLY A 29 17.30 8.25 21.15
CA GLY A 29 15.97 8.43 21.70
C GLY A 29 15.32 7.08 21.98
N ASN A 30 14.63 6.98 23.10
CA ASN A 30 13.95 5.83 23.70
C ASN A 30 12.94 5.09 22.76
N LEU A 31 13.38 4.61 21.60
CA LEU A 31 12.54 3.76 20.74
C LEU A 31 12.38 2.38 21.40
N LYS A 32 11.27 2.17 22.11
CA LYS A 32 10.94 0.90 22.74
C LYS A 32 9.98 0.09 21.85
N ILE A 33 10.53 -0.57 20.82
CA ILE A 33 9.78 -1.57 20.08
C ILE A 33 9.37 -2.69 21.03
N LYS A 34 8.10 -3.11 20.98
CA LYS A 34 7.62 -4.24 21.76
C LYS A 34 7.63 -5.50 20.92
N TYR A 35 8.09 -6.56 21.51
CA TYR A 35 8.18 -7.88 20.89
C TYR A 35 7.33 -8.89 21.64
N LYS A 36 6.90 -9.93 20.94
CA LYS A 36 6.29 -11.15 21.49
C LYS A 36 7.08 -12.34 21.00
N ALA A 37 7.37 -13.28 21.90
CA ALA A 37 8.01 -14.54 21.52
C ALA A 37 7.07 -15.40 20.66
N ASP A 38 7.65 -16.01 19.63
CA ASP A 38 7.03 -16.98 18.75
C ASP A 38 8.03 -18.16 18.57
N GLY A 39 8.01 -19.08 19.52
CA GLY A 39 9.05 -20.08 19.66
C GLY A 39 10.41 -19.45 19.97
N ASP A 40 11.40 -19.74 19.14
CA ASP A 40 12.75 -19.19 19.23
C ASP A 40 12.88 -17.82 18.56
N ASN A 41 11.81 -17.32 17.93
CA ASN A 41 11.77 -16.06 17.19
C ASN A 41 11.00 -14.97 17.95
N LEU A 42 11.02 -13.77 17.39
CA LEU A 42 10.28 -12.60 17.88
C LEU A 42 9.39 -12.01 16.79
N ILE A 43 8.22 -11.54 17.22
CA ILE A 43 7.31 -10.75 16.38
C ILE A 43 7.21 -9.35 16.98
N VAL A 44 7.40 -8.32 16.15
CA VAL A 44 7.12 -6.92 16.52
C VAL A 44 5.62 -6.76 16.73
N THR A 45 5.22 -6.32 17.92
CA THR A 45 3.80 -6.12 18.25
C THR A 45 3.39 -4.67 18.37
N SER A 46 4.34 -3.78 18.62
CA SER A 46 4.04 -2.35 18.68
C SER A 46 5.32 -1.51 18.57
N VAL A 47 5.24 -0.44 17.81
CA VAL A 47 6.14 0.72 17.85
C VAL A 47 5.38 1.85 18.55
N PRO A 48 5.99 2.57 19.52
CA PRO A 48 5.32 3.67 20.19
C PRO A 48 4.91 4.79 19.21
N ASP A 49 3.71 5.33 19.35
CA ASP A 49 3.18 6.40 18.49
C ASP A 49 3.87 7.77 18.71
N ASN A 50 4.46 7.97 19.88
CA ASN A 50 5.20 9.19 20.24
C ASN A 50 6.65 9.23 19.77
N VAL A 51 7.03 8.38 18.81
CA VAL A 51 8.38 8.37 18.22
C VAL A 51 8.66 9.70 17.53
N THR A 52 9.80 10.28 17.85
CA THR A 52 10.30 11.53 17.24
C THR A 52 11.32 11.29 16.13
N LEU A 53 11.76 10.05 15.95
CA LEU A 53 12.72 9.65 14.92
C LEU A 53 12.10 9.68 13.54
N PRO A 54 12.85 10.09 12.51
CA PRO A 54 12.38 10.08 11.12
C PRO A 54 12.39 8.68 10.52
N GLU A 55 13.07 7.71 11.12
CA GLU A 55 13.21 6.35 10.63
C GLU A 55 12.94 5.33 11.72
N ILE A 56 12.25 4.25 11.37
CA ILE A 56 12.07 3.04 12.17
C ILE A 56 12.79 1.90 11.47
N VAL A 57 13.69 1.25 12.21
CA VAL A 57 14.38 0.04 11.74
C VAL A 57 13.83 -1.16 12.50
N ILE A 58 13.27 -2.13 11.77
CA ILE A 58 12.94 -3.45 12.31
C ILE A 58 14.19 -4.31 12.14
N PRO A 59 14.86 -4.65 13.24
CA PRO A 59 16.16 -5.31 13.17
C PRO A 59 16.03 -6.77 12.74
N ASP A 60 17.14 -7.35 12.32
CA ASP A 60 17.22 -8.79 12.02
C ASP A 60 17.02 -9.63 13.27
N GLU A 61 17.58 -9.15 14.40
CA GLU A 61 17.58 -9.85 15.69
C GLU A 61 17.36 -8.87 16.85
N HIS A 62 16.79 -9.36 17.94
CA HIS A 62 16.70 -8.65 19.20
C HIS A 62 16.97 -9.61 20.35
N GLU A 63 17.91 -9.24 21.25
CA GLU A 63 18.38 -10.10 22.37
C GLU A 63 18.81 -11.50 21.90
N GLY A 64 19.50 -11.59 20.74
CA GLY A 64 20.01 -12.83 20.18
C GLY A 64 18.95 -13.75 19.56
N LYS A 65 17.71 -13.26 19.36
CA LYS A 65 16.63 -13.99 18.71
C LYS A 65 16.23 -13.31 17.40
N PRO A 66 16.01 -14.07 16.31
CA PRO A 66 15.56 -13.52 15.05
C PRO A 66 14.19 -12.80 15.16
N VAL A 67 14.07 -11.65 14.52
CA VAL A 67 12.79 -10.96 14.36
C VAL A 67 12.17 -11.39 13.04
N THR A 68 11.16 -12.24 13.11
CA THR A 68 10.59 -12.89 11.91
C THR A 68 9.21 -12.37 11.50
N GLY A 69 8.61 -11.48 12.29
CA GLY A 69 7.28 -10.99 11.97
C GLY A 69 6.98 -9.59 12.47
N ILE A 70 6.03 -8.96 11.79
CA ILE A 70 5.39 -7.70 12.19
C ILE A 70 3.89 -7.99 12.32
N ALA A 71 3.35 -7.85 13.53
CA ALA A 71 1.95 -8.13 13.81
C ALA A 71 1.01 -7.08 13.17
N ASP A 72 -0.28 -7.41 13.12
CA ASP A 72 -1.32 -6.43 12.77
C ASP A 72 -1.21 -5.21 13.69
N PHE A 73 -1.34 -4.01 13.10
CA PHE A 73 -1.28 -2.72 13.81
C PHE A 73 0.01 -2.42 14.57
N ALA A 74 1.12 -3.09 14.26
CA ALA A 74 2.37 -2.93 15.03
C ALA A 74 3.08 -1.60 14.78
N ILE A 75 3.00 -1.05 13.57
CA ILE A 75 3.70 0.16 13.13
C ILE A 75 2.67 1.13 12.54
N VAL A 76 1.90 1.76 13.38
CA VAL A 76 0.76 2.59 12.94
C VAL A 76 0.75 3.95 13.60
N ASN A 77 0.13 4.93 12.93
CA ASN A 77 -0.09 6.28 13.43
C ASN A 77 1.20 7.05 13.78
N LEU A 78 2.30 6.76 13.13
CA LEU A 78 3.57 7.41 13.39
C LEU A 78 3.60 8.78 12.70
N GLU A 79 3.62 9.86 13.50
CA GLU A 79 3.47 11.22 12.96
C GLU A 79 4.77 11.81 12.40
N ASN A 80 5.95 11.31 12.82
CA ASN A 80 7.24 11.88 12.44
C ASN A 80 8.06 10.97 11.53
N VAL A 81 7.66 9.72 11.38
CA VAL A 81 8.39 8.72 10.60
C VAL A 81 8.19 8.96 9.11
N THR A 82 9.30 9.04 8.40
CA THR A 82 9.35 9.20 6.94
C THR A 82 9.85 7.94 6.24
N LYS A 83 10.55 7.06 6.97
CA LYS A 83 11.09 5.80 6.43
C LYS A 83 10.92 4.65 7.42
N ILE A 84 10.62 3.46 6.89
CA ILE A 84 10.58 2.20 7.64
C ILE A 84 11.53 1.23 6.95
N THR A 85 12.47 0.65 7.70
CA THR A 85 13.39 -0.37 7.21
C THR A 85 13.02 -1.72 7.81
N ILE A 86 12.93 -2.74 6.96
CA ILE A 86 12.54 -4.11 7.30
C ILE A 86 13.77 -5.02 7.18
N GLY A 87 14.13 -5.67 8.29
CA GLY A 87 15.28 -6.56 8.37
C GLY A 87 15.12 -7.86 7.59
N LYS A 88 16.24 -8.54 7.34
CA LYS A 88 16.32 -9.72 6.48
C LYS A 88 15.54 -10.95 6.98
N ASN A 89 15.38 -11.09 8.29
CA ASN A 89 14.71 -12.26 8.88
C ASN A 89 13.18 -12.12 8.90
N VAL A 90 12.62 -10.94 8.58
CA VAL A 90 11.17 -10.74 8.55
C VAL A 90 10.56 -11.55 7.40
N SER A 91 9.70 -12.50 7.73
CA SER A 91 9.01 -13.40 6.80
C SER A 91 7.48 -13.24 6.80
N ALA A 92 6.94 -12.49 7.76
CA ALA A 92 5.52 -12.23 7.87
C ALA A 92 5.22 -10.77 8.24
N ILE A 93 4.27 -10.16 7.52
CA ILE A 93 3.79 -8.80 7.78
C ILE A 93 2.26 -8.84 7.84
N GLY A 94 1.71 -8.45 8.99
CA GLY A 94 0.28 -8.39 9.23
C GLY A 94 -0.47 -7.48 8.26
N LEU A 95 -1.77 -7.70 8.09
CA LEU A 95 -2.57 -6.99 7.09
C LEU A 95 -2.64 -5.48 7.31
N TRP A 96 -2.53 -5.02 8.54
CA TRP A 96 -2.66 -3.61 8.93
C TRP A 96 -1.41 -3.12 9.68
N ALA A 97 -0.31 -3.83 9.49
CA ALA A 97 0.93 -3.62 10.23
C ALA A 97 1.50 -2.20 10.08
N LEU A 98 1.28 -1.56 8.92
CA LEU A 98 1.89 -0.28 8.53
C LEU A 98 0.86 0.84 8.30
N GLU A 99 -0.37 0.69 8.83
CA GLU A 99 -1.50 1.57 8.51
C GLU A 99 -1.32 3.00 9.10
N ASN A 100 -1.82 3.99 8.36
CA ASN A 100 -1.96 5.39 8.79
C ASN A 100 -0.64 6.12 9.14
N ASN A 101 0.45 5.76 8.50
CA ASN A 101 1.74 6.46 8.61
C ASN A 101 1.84 7.55 7.54
N LYS A 102 1.25 8.70 7.81
CA LYS A 102 0.96 9.76 6.81
C LYS A 102 2.19 10.46 6.23
N LYS A 103 3.36 10.38 6.88
CA LYS A 103 4.60 11.00 6.41
C LYS A 103 5.59 9.99 5.83
N VAL A 104 5.27 8.70 5.86
CA VAL A 104 6.16 7.68 5.30
C VAL A 104 6.22 7.83 3.78
N THR A 105 7.44 8.03 3.29
CA THR A 105 7.77 8.18 1.86
C THR A 105 8.40 6.92 1.28
N ALA A 106 8.99 6.07 2.14
CA ALA A 106 9.64 4.83 1.70
C ALA A 106 9.57 3.74 2.77
N ILE A 107 9.42 2.51 2.28
CA ILE A 107 9.71 1.29 3.01
C ILE A 107 10.91 0.65 2.30
N GLU A 108 12.00 0.45 3.02
CA GLU A 108 13.18 -0.24 2.52
C GLU A 108 13.23 -1.64 3.11
N VAL A 109 13.65 -2.60 2.33
CA VAL A 109 13.79 -4.00 2.74
C VAL A 109 15.24 -4.39 2.56
N ASP A 110 15.81 -5.09 3.55
CA ASP A 110 17.17 -5.63 3.45
C ASP A 110 17.30 -6.52 2.21
N ASP A 111 18.38 -6.36 1.44
CA ASP A 111 18.61 -7.07 0.18
C ASP A 111 18.67 -8.60 0.38
N GLU A 112 19.11 -9.06 1.58
CA GLU A 112 19.17 -10.48 1.96
C GLU A 112 17.80 -11.02 2.42
N ASN A 113 16.74 -10.21 2.49
CA ASN A 113 15.41 -10.72 2.82
C ASN A 113 14.90 -11.63 1.70
N GLU A 114 14.50 -12.86 2.07
CA GLU A 114 14.05 -13.89 1.12
C GLU A 114 12.54 -13.82 0.81
N HIS A 115 11.76 -13.02 1.55
CA HIS A 115 10.30 -13.00 1.48
C HIS A 115 9.76 -11.72 0.86
N PHE A 116 10.45 -10.61 1.09
CA PHE A 116 10.03 -9.28 0.66
C PHE A 116 11.14 -8.55 -0.08
N CYS A 117 10.75 -7.56 -0.85
CA CYS A 117 11.63 -6.57 -1.44
C CYS A 117 10.91 -5.22 -1.51
N ASP A 118 11.65 -4.17 -1.76
CA ASP A 118 11.08 -2.91 -2.19
C ASP A 118 11.53 -2.55 -3.60
N LEU A 119 10.69 -1.80 -4.26
CA LEU A 119 11.04 -1.10 -5.49
C LEU A 119 10.73 0.38 -5.28
N ASP A 120 11.79 1.19 -5.26
CA ASP A 120 11.68 2.62 -5.01
C ASP A 120 10.88 2.94 -3.73
N GLY A 121 11.05 2.14 -2.66
CA GLY A 121 10.39 2.33 -1.37
C GLY A 121 8.93 1.87 -1.30
N VAL A 122 8.40 1.19 -2.30
CA VAL A 122 7.10 0.50 -2.27
C VAL A 122 7.33 -0.96 -1.95
N LEU A 123 6.57 -1.51 -1.00
CA LEU A 123 6.76 -2.87 -0.49
C LEU A 123 6.05 -3.92 -1.34
N TYR A 124 6.79 -4.96 -1.70
CA TYR A 124 6.32 -6.11 -2.48
C TYR A 124 6.71 -7.44 -1.84
N THR A 125 6.09 -8.52 -2.30
CA THR A 125 6.65 -9.87 -2.14
C THR A 125 7.95 -10.00 -2.93
N LYS A 126 8.86 -10.89 -2.50
CA LYS A 126 10.20 -11.06 -3.15
C LYS A 126 10.11 -11.40 -4.63
N ASP A 127 9.08 -12.13 -5.04
CA ASP A 127 8.81 -12.48 -6.44
C ASP A 127 8.15 -11.35 -7.25
N MET A 128 7.94 -10.19 -6.65
CA MET A 128 7.28 -9.01 -7.24
C MET A 128 5.83 -9.24 -7.72
N LYS A 129 5.18 -10.34 -7.31
CA LYS A 129 3.81 -10.64 -7.76
C LYS A 129 2.73 -9.93 -6.97
N THR A 130 3.02 -9.52 -5.74
CA THR A 130 2.04 -8.84 -4.89
C THR A 130 2.59 -7.51 -4.41
N LEU A 131 1.86 -6.42 -4.70
CA LEU A 131 2.09 -5.13 -4.07
C LEU A 131 1.45 -5.16 -2.68
N LEU A 132 2.27 -5.05 -1.65
CA LEU A 132 1.84 -5.21 -0.26
C LEU A 132 1.44 -3.88 0.39
N PHE A 133 2.22 -2.83 0.16
CA PHE A 133 1.96 -1.53 0.77
C PHE A 133 2.61 -0.38 -0.01
N TYR A 134 1.84 0.67 -0.25
CA TYR A 134 2.27 1.93 -0.86
C TYR A 134 2.37 3.02 0.22
N PRO A 135 3.54 3.65 0.42
CA PRO A 135 3.71 4.70 1.42
C PRO A 135 2.90 5.95 1.09
N MET A 136 2.14 6.45 2.07
CA MET A 136 1.13 7.51 1.84
C MET A 136 1.70 8.84 1.34
N ALA A 137 2.95 9.15 1.67
CA ALA A 137 3.61 10.41 1.27
C ALA A 137 4.61 10.25 0.11
N ARG A 138 4.70 9.05 -0.50
CA ARG A 138 5.63 8.79 -1.59
C ARG A 138 5.19 9.50 -2.87
N GLY A 139 6.13 10.23 -3.48
CA GLY A 139 5.90 10.85 -4.80
C GLY A 139 4.86 11.97 -4.81
N VAL A 140 4.55 12.57 -3.65
CA VAL A 140 3.62 13.70 -3.58
C VAL A 140 4.19 14.89 -4.33
N THR A 141 3.42 15.37 -5.30
CA THR A 141 3.67 16.61 -6.07
C THR A 141 2.48 17.55 -5.89
N GLU A 142 2.61 18.77 -6.38
CA GLU A 142 1.50 19.73 -6.45
C GLU A 142 1.02 19.86 -7.90
N ALA A 143 -0.28 19.91 -8.09
CA ALA A 143 -0.96 20.11 -9.36
C ALA A 143 -2.14 21.05 -9.17
N GLU A 144 -2.72 21.58 -10.27
CA GLU A 144 -3.98 22.32 -10.23
C GLU A 144 -5.14 21.38 -10.53
N ASP A 145 -6.23 21.50 -9.77
CA ASP A 145 -7.49 20.82 -10.06
C ASP A 145 -8.30 21.54 -11.15
N GLU A 146 -9.43 20.97 -11.55
CA GLU A 146 -10.33 21.55 -12.58
C GLU A 146 -10.85 22.96 -12.21
N ALA A 147 -10.81 23.33 -10.94
CA ALA A 147 -11.22 24.65 -10.44
C ALA A 147 -10.03 25.63 -10.27
N GLY A 148 -8.79 25.20 -10.60
CA GLY A 148 -7.57 26.00 -10.48
C GLY A 148 -6.99 26.07 -9.06
N ASN A 149 -7.40 25.17 -8.15
CA ASN A 149 -6.82 25.11 -6.81
C ASN A 149 -5.58 24.20 -6.81
N THR A 150 -4.53 24.62 -6.09
CA THR A 150 -3.37 23.75 -5.85
C THR A 150 -3.76 22.56 -4.96
N VAL A 151 -3.57 21.36 -5.48
CA VAL A 151 -3.86 20.10 -4.78
C VAL A 151 -2.63 19.20 -4.76
N LYS A 152 -2.50 18.40 -3.71
CA LYS A 152 -1.52 17.34 -3.69
C LYS A 152 -1.93 16.22 -4.63
N CYS A 153 -0.96 15.68 -5.36
CA CYS A 153 -1.17 14.67 -6.37
C CYS A 153 -0.07 13.61 -6.30
N ILE A 154 -0.47 12.36 -6.38
CA ILE A 154 0.43 11.22 -6.61
C ILE A 154 -0.01 10.56 -7.91
N SER A 155 0.97 10.39 -8.82
CA SER A 155 0.85 9.52 -9.98
C SER A 155 1.77 8.33 -9.78
N TYR A 156 1.23 7.11 -9.93
CA TYR A 156 2.02 5.89 -9.75
C TYR A 156 1.67 4.84 -10.81
N GLU A 157 2.71 4.20 -11.33
CA GLU A 157 2.60 3.07 -12.24
C GLU A 157 3.00 1.79 -11.49
N ILE A 158 2.05 0.85 -11.33
CA ILE A 158 2.34 -0.45 -10.74
C ILE A 158 3.11 -1.27 -11.78
N PRO A 159 4.29 -1.85 -11.43
CA PRO A 159 5.14 -2.54 -12.38
C PRO A 159 4.45 -3.74 -13.05
N GLU A 160 4.79 -3.98 -14.31
CA GLU A 160 4.43 -5.24 -14.99
C GLU A 160 5.00 -6.45 -14.24
N GLY A 161 4.24 -7.54 -14.23
CA GLY A 161 4.52 -8.73 -13.43
C GLY A 161 3.75 -8.79 -12.12
N VAL A 162 3.26 -7.66 -11.61
CA VAL A 162 2.37 -7.66 -10.43
C VAL A 162 1.03 -8.27 -10.80
N GLU A 163 0.61 -9.28 -10.03
CA GLU A 163 -0.64 -10.02 -10.23
C GLU A 163 -1.70 -9.63 -9.19
N THR A 164 -1.28 -9.12 -8.02
CA THR A 164 -2.19 -8.80 -6.91
C THR A 164 -1.84 -7.44 -6.29
N VAL A 165 -2.85 -6.60 -6.10
CA VAL A 165 -2.81 -5.48 -5.17
C VAL A 165 -3.47 -5.93 -3.87
N ARG A 166 -2.66 -6.04 -2.80
CA ARG A 166 -3.07 -6.63 -1.52
C ARG A 166 -4.12 -5.76 -0.81
N THR A 167 -4.83 -6.39 0.10
CA THR A 167 -5.74 -5.76 1.05
C THR A 167 -5.11 -4.48 1.65
N LYS A 168 -5.79 -3.35 1.45
CA LYS A 168 -5.40 -2.03 1.95
C LYS A 168 -4.06 -1.47 1.44
N ALA A 169 -3.51 -1.97 0.35
CA ALA A 169 -2.20 -1.54 -0.15
C ALA A 169 -2.10 -0.01 -0.37
N PHE A 170 -3.17 0.65 -0.82
CA PHE A 170 -3.28 2.11 -0.98
C PHE A 170 -4.34 2.72 -0.04
N TYR A 171 -4.66 2.07 1.06
CA TYR A 171 -5.74 2.49 1.96
C TYR A 171 -5.55 3.94 2.45
N LYS A 172 -6.54 4.80 2.17
CA LYS A 172 -6.52 6.23 2.52
C LYS A 172 -5.38 7.05 1.91
N CYS A 173 -4.75 6.58 0.84
CA CYS A 173 -3.82 7.38 0.06
C CYS A 173 -4.60 8.46 -0.72
N SER A 174 -5.10 9.46 -0.01
CA SER A 174 -6.00 10.50 -0.57
C SER A 174 -5.34 11.38 -1.62
N ASP A 175 -4.02 11.38 -1.71
CA ASP A 175 -3.29 12.16 -2.70
C ASP A 175 -3.05 11.37 -4.00
N VAL A 176 -3.37 10.05 -4.05
CA VAL A 176 -3.32 9.23 -5.26
C VAL A 176 -4.49 9.60 -6.18
N ARG A 177 -4.16 10.23 -7.32
CA ARG A 177 -5.12 10.71 -8.33
C ARG A 177 -5.00 9.98 -9.66
N SER A 178 -3.78 9.58 -10.02
CA SER A 178 -3.50 8.82 -11.25
C SER A 178 -2.80 7.52 -10.91
N LEU A 179 -3.32 6.42 -11.42
CA LEU A 179 -2.79 5.08 -11.19
C LEU A 179 -2.86 4.27 -12.48
N THR A 180 -1.71 3.74 -12.89
CA THR A 180 -1.62 2.80 -14.00
C THR A 180 -1.50 1.39 -13.45
N LEU A 181 -2.40 0.50 -13.86
CA LEU A 181 -2.41 -0.90 -13.50
C LEU A 181 -1.67 -1.72 -14.56
N PRO A 182 -0.89 -2.77 -14.16
CA PRO A 182 -0.20 -3.61 -15.12
C PRO A 182 -1.16 -4.57 -15.84
N SER A 183 -0.80 -4.97 -17.05
CA SER A 183 -1.59 -5.94 -17.84
C SER A 183 -1.67 -7.32 -17.19
N THR A 184 -0.73 -7.62 -16.28
CA THR A 184 -0.63 -8.89 -15.53
C THR A 184 -1.56 -8.96 -14.30
N LEU A 185 -2.23 -7.85 -13.93
CA LEU A 185 -3.05 -7.80 -12.71
C LEU A 185 -4.27 -8.70 -12.80
N LYS A 186 -4.45 -9.55 -11.79
CA LYS A 186 -5.55 -10.51 -11.66
C LYS A 186 -6.50 -10.19 -10.52
N THR A 187 -5.96 -9.61 -9.43
CA THR A 187 -6.72 -9.44 -8.20
C THR A 187 -6.46 -8.07 -7.58
N ILE A 188 -7.55 -7.38 -7.30
CA ILE A 188 -7.58 -6.20 -6.44
C ILE A 188 -8.29 -6.63 -5.16
N GLU A 189 -7.58 -6.70 -4.03
CA GLU A 189 -8.11 -7.22 -2.78
C GLU A 189 -8.94 -6.18 -2.00
N GLU A 190 -9.43 -6.60 -0.81
CA GLU A 190 -10.30 -5.78 0.04
C GLU A 190 -9.67 -4.41 0.36
N LYS A 191 -10.42 -3.33 0.12
CA LYS A 191 -10.03 -1.95 0.44
C LYS A 191 -8.72 -1.48 -0.19
N ALA A 192 -8.27 -2.13 -1.26
CA ALA A 192 -6.97 -1.84 -1.89
C ALA A 192 -6.81 -0.34 -2.22
N PHE A 193 -7.84 0.32 -2.75
CA PHE A 193 -7.86 1.74 -3.12
C PHE A 193 -8.89 2.56 -2.33
N PHE A 194 -9.29 2.07 -1.16
CA PHE A 194 -10.27 2.73 -0.32
C PHE A 194 -9.86 4.17 0.04
N ARG A 195 -10.71 5.16 -0.29
CA ARG A 195 -10.45 6.60 -0.08
C ARG A 195 -9.23 7.16 -0.80
N CYS A 196 -8.89 6.62 -1.96
CA CYS A 196 -8.01 7.28 -2.91
C CYS A 196 -8.81 8.33 -3.71
N SER A 197 -8.15 9.41 -4.16
CA SER A 197 -8.79 10.45 -4.99
C SER A 197 -8.72 10.14 -6.49
N ILE A 198 -8.69 8.87 -6.87
CA ILE A 198 -8.65 8.40 -8.26
C ILE A 198 -9.91 8.86 -8.98
N THR A 199 -9.76 9.59 -10.10
CA THR A 199 -10.87 10.09 -10.93
C THR A 199 -11.15 9.21 -12.13
N GLU A 200 -10.13 8.50 -12.60
CA GLU A 200 -10.20 7.56 -13.71
C GLU A 200 -9.20 6.42 -13.49
N ILE A 201 -9.53 5.24 -13.95
CA ILE A 201 -8.66 4.07 -13.92
C ILE A 201 -9.05 3.11 -15.03
N ILE A 202 -8.06 2.52 -15.68
CA ILE A 202 -8.25 1.48 -16.69
C ILE A 202 -7.98 0.14 -16.03
N LEU A 203 -8.98 -0.70 -15.95
CA LEU A 203 -8.86 -2.06 -15.46
C LEU A 203 -8.37 -2.97 -16.59
N PRO A 204 -7.32 -3.80 -16.38
CA PRO A 204 -6.77 -4.63 -17.44
C PRO A 204 -7.64 -5.83 -17.77
N GLU A 205 -7.62 -6.27 -19.05
CA GLU A 205 -8.38 -7.43 -19.57
C GLU A 205 -7.97 -8.79 -18.97
N GLY A 206 -7.12 -8.84 -18.00
CA GLY A 206 -6.77 -10.07 -17.26
C GLY A 206 -7.32 -10.08 -15.83
N LEU A 207 -7.98 -8.98 -15.41
CA LEU A 207 -8.49 -8.83 -14.05
C LEU A 207 -9.65 -9.81 -13.80
N LEU A 208 -9.56 -10.55 -12.70
CA LEU A 208 -10.54 -11.58 -12.33
C LEU A 208 -11.41 -11.17 -11.14
N THR A 209 -10.85 -10.45 -10.18
CA THR A 209 -11.50 -10.14 -8.91
C THR A 209 -11.32 -8.69 -8.51
N ILE A 210 -12.44 -8.04 -8.18
CA ILE A 210 -12.50 -6.76 -7.51
C ILE A 210 -13.04 -7.00 -6.10
N GLY A 211 -12.21 -6.83 -5.08
CA GLY A 211 -12.51 -7.18 -3.69
C GLY A 211 -13.54 -6.26 -3.03
N LYS A 212 -13.92 -6.63 -1.82
CA LYS A 212 -14.81 -5.84 -0.98
C LYS A 212 -14.25 -4.44 -0.73
N ASP A 213 -15.11 -3.39 -0.85
CA ASP A 213 -14.71 -1.99 -0.64
C ASP A 213 -13.52 -1.52 -1.50
N ALA A 214 -13.11 -2.24 -2.54
CA ALA A 214 -11.83 -2.01 -3.23
C ALA A 214 -11.67 -0.56 -3.72
N PHE A 215 -12.71 0.05 -4.25
CA PHE A 215 -12.76 1.44 -4.73
C PHE A 215 -13.72 2.32 -3.94
N SER A 216 -14.19 1.87 -2.76
CA SER A 216 -15.11 2.69 -1.95
C SER A 216 -14.52 4.06 -1.64
N TYR A 217 -15.37 5.10 -1.73
CA TYR A 217 -15.00 6.50 -1.47
C TYR A 217 -13.92 7.05 -2.42
N THR A 218 -13.82 6.55 -3.64
CA THR A 218 -13.00 7.15 -4.69
C THR A 218 -13.76 8.25 -5.44
N ALA A 219 -13.03 9.05 -6.24
CA ALA A 219 -13.59 10.13 -7.04
C ALA A 219 -13.85 9.72 -8.50
N LEU A 220 -13.94 8.41 -8.78
CA LEU A 220 -14.20 7.86 -10.11
C LEU A 220 -15.44 8.49 -10.73
N LYS A 221 -15.36 8.87 -12.00
CA LYS A 221 -16.47 9.42 -12.80
C LYS A 221 -17.15 8.36 -13.65
N THR A 222 -16.37 7.47 -14.22
CA THR A 222 -16.80 6.31 -15.01
C THR A 222 -15.90 5.12 -14.72
N ILE A 223 -16.37 3.91 -14.97
CA ILE A 223 -15.58 2.68 -14.88
C ILE A 223 -15.99 1.67 -15.93
N GLU A 224 -14.99 1.16 -16.66
CA GLU A 224 -15.12 0.01 -17.55
C GLU A 224 -14.66 -1.25 -16.81
N ILE A 225 -15.54 -2.21 -16.61
CA ILE A 225 -15.22 -3.49 -15.96
C ILE A 225 -15.00 -4.53 -17.04
N PRO A 226 -13.78 -5.08 -17.19
CA PRO A 226 -13.46 -6.02 -18.25
C PRO A 226 -14.31 -7.31 -18.22
N SER A 227 -14.48 -7.93 -19.35
CA SER A 227 -15.22 -9.20 -19.49
C SER A 227 -14.57 -10.38 -18.75
N SER A 228 -13.29 -10.26 -18.42
CA SER A 228 -12.54 -11.25 -17.64
C SER A 228 -12.96 -11.30 -16.17
N VAL A 229 -13.50 -10.22 -15.61
CA VAL A 229 -13.91 -10.15 -14.20
C VAL A 229 -14.98 -11.20 -13.91
N LYS A 230 -14.81 -11.93 -12.80
CA LYS A 230 -15.71 -12.99 -12.32
C LYS A 230 -16.37 -12.64 -11.00
N GLU A 231 -15.76 -11.76 -10.23
CA GLU A 231 -16.24 -11.39 -8.91
C GLU A 231 -16.07 -9.90 -8.65
N ILE A 232 -17.15 -9.26 -8.18
CA ILE A 232 -17.16 -7.90 -7.65
C ILE A 232 -17.67 -7.97 -6.22
N GLY A 233 -16.80 -7.63 -5.27
CA GLY A 233 -17.08 -7.74 -3.85
C GLY A 233 -18.12 -6.76 -3.33
N GLU A 234 -18.59 -7.03 -2.12
CA GLU A 234 -19.53 -6.17 -1.41
C GLU A 234 -18.98 -4.74 -1.29
N TYR A 235 -19.79 -3.71 -1.57
CA TYR A 235 -19.40 -2.30 -1.50
C TYR A 235 -18.22 -1.89 -2.39
N ALA A 236 -17.89 -2.63 -3.44
CA ALA A 236 -16.68 -2.38 -4.24
C ALA A 236 -16.54 -0.91 -4.69
N PHE A 237 -17.66 -0.26 -5.09
CA PHE A 237 -17.71 1.16 -5.47
C PHE A 237 -18.60 1.99 -4.54
N TYR A 238 -18.78 1.56 -3.29
CA TYR A 238 -19.62 2.28 -2.34
C TYR A 238 -19.15 3.72 -2.13
N ASN A 239 -20.09 4.65 -2.09
CA ASN A 239 -19.83 6.08 -1.88
C ASN A 239 -18.86 6.73 -2.88
N CYS A 240 -18.77 6.20 -4.11
CA CYS A 240 -18.13 6.88 -5.24
C CYS A 240 -19.10 7.95 -5.76
N THR A 241 -19.12 9.12 -5.10
CA THR A 241 -20.16 10.13 -5.29
C THR A 241 -20.14 10.82 -6.66
N SER A 242 -19.06 10.67 -7.40
CA SER A 242 -18.89 11.21 -8.76
C SER A 242 -19.16 10.18 -9.85
N LEU A 243 -19.42 8.91 -9.49
CA LEU A 243 -19.56 7.80 -10.44
C LEU A 243 -20.95 7.84 -11.08
N LEU A 244 -21.01 8.11 -12.36
CA LEU A 244 -22.22 8.25 -13.16
C LEU A 244 -22.44 7.07 -14.12
N GLU A 245 -21.37 6.34 -14.46
CA GLU A 245 -21.44 5.27 -15.44
C GLU A 245 -20.56 4.09 -15.07
N ILE A 246 -21.15 2.89 -15.14
CA ILE A 246 -20.45 1.61 -14.95
C ILE A 246 -20.77 0.75 -16.17
N ASN A 247 -19.77 0.47 -16.99
CA ASN A 247 -19.91 -0.43 -18.14
C ASN A 247 -19.29 -1.77 -17.82
N VAL A 248 -20.07 -2.82 -17.85
CA VAL A 248 -19.66 -4.18 -17.50
C VAL A 248 -19.56 -5.02 -18.76
N GLY A 249 -18.35 -5.47 -19.08
CA GLY A 249 -18.02 -6.26 -20.27
C GLY A 249 -18.53 -7.71 -20.25
N SER A 250 -19.29 -8.10 -19.23
CA SER A 250 -19.93 -9.43 -19.11
C SER A 250 -21.41 -9.28 -18.80
N PRO A 251 -22.28 -10.23 -19.19
CA PRO A 251 -23.66 -10.27 -18.71
C PRO A 251 -23.71 -10.51 -17.19
N GLU A 252 -24.69 -9.92 -16.53
CA GLU A 252 -24.85 -10.00 -15.07
C GLU A 252 -24.86 -11.46 -14.56
N ALA A 253 -25.50 -12.36 -15.30
CA ALA A 253 -25.59 -13.78 -14.96
C ALA A 253 -24.24 -14.52 -14.89
N GLY A 254 -23.17 -13.93 -15.43
CA GLY A 254 -21.81 -14.49 -15.42
C GLY A 254 -20.95 -14.06 -14.25
N LEU A 255 -21.45 -13.19 -13.38
CA LEU A 255 -20.67 -12.52 -12.31
C LEU A 255 -21.15 -12.93 -10.92
N THR A 256 -20.21 -13.11 -10.00
CA THR A 256 -20.50 -13.13 -8.57
C THR A 256 -20.50 -11.69 -8.06
N LEU A 257 -21.67 -11.19 -7.66
CA LEU A 257 -21.86 -9.82 -7.23
C LEU A 257 -22.10 -9.75 -5.72
N GLY A 258 -21.24 -9.02 -5.01
CA GLY A 258 -21.45 -8.68 -3.61
C GLY A 258 -22.63 -7.74 -3.40
N GLN A 259 -23.14 -7.69 -2.17
CA GLN A 259 -24.22 -6.76 -1.86
C GLN A 259 -23.76 -5.31 -2.06
N LYS A 260 -24.64 -4.48 -2.66
CA LYS A 260 -24.37 -3.04 -2.82
C LYS A 260 -22.99 -2.75 -3.44
N TRP A 261 -22.56 -3.55 -4.40
CA TRP A 261 -21.26 -3.42 -5.05
C TRP A 261 -21.10 -2.09 -5.80
N TYR A 262 -22.19 -1.46 -6.20
CA TYR A 262 -22.25 -0.15 -6.86
C TYR A 262 -22.48 0.99 -5.84
N PRO A 263 -22.39 2.27 -6.23
CA PRO A 263 -22.64 3.40 -5.35
C PRO A 263 -24.05 3.35 -4.75
N THR A 264 -24.14 3.19 -3.45
CA THR A 264 -25.41 3.21 -2.69
C THR A 264 -25.23 4.13 -1.48
N ASN A 265 -25.21 5.43 -1.68
CA ASN A 265 -25.07 6.35 -0.58
C ASN A 265 -26.27 7.25 -0.40
N ASN A 266 -26.51 7.60 0.85
CA ASN A 266 -27.54 8.54 1.25
C ASN A 266 -27.18 9.94 0.72
N GLY A 267 -27.75 10.34 -0.43
CA GLY A 267 -27.60 11.71 -0.96
C GLY A 267 -27.13 11.82 -2.41
N LEU A 268 -26.68 10.74 -3.05
CA LEU A 268 -26.59 10.73 -4.51
C LEU A 268 -27.96 10.57 -5.11
N ASN A 269 -28.20 11.30 -6.15
CA ASN A 269 -29.32 11.03 -7.07
C ASN A 269 -28.95 9.78 -7.89
N ILE A 270 -29.11 8.57 -7.28
CA ILE A 270 -28.89 7.29 -7.97
C ILE A 270 -29.71 7.13 -9.26
N ASN A 271 -30.67 8.04 -9.51
CA ASN A 271 -31.39 8.08 -10.77
C ASN A 271 -30.51 8.53 -11.95
N GLU A 272 -29.30 9.03 -11.71
CA GLU A 272 -28.34 9.43 -12.76
C GLU A 272 -27.29 8.35 -13.03
N LEU A 273 -27.11 7.34 -12.13
CA LEU A 273 -26.18 6.24 -12.35
C LEU A 273 -26.69 5.30 -13.44
N VAL A 274 -25.91 5.11 -14.47
CA VAL A 274 -26.15 4.14 -15.55
C VAL A 274 -25.25 2.92 -15.34
N ILE A 275 -25.84 1.73 -15.30
CA ILE A 275 -25.10 0.46 -15.32
C ILE A 275 -25.47 -0.26 -16.62
N SER A 276 -24.49 -0.41 -17.49
CA SER A 276 -24.62 -1.10 -18.76
C SER A 276 -23.93 -2.46 -18.71
N TRP A 277 -24.61 -3.49 -19.22
CA TRP A 277 -24.10 -4.86 -19.25
C TRP A 277 -23.89 -5.27 -20.71
N ALA A 278 -22.83 -6.03 -20.97
CA ALA A 278 -22.67 -6.68 -22.27
C ALA A 278 -23.81 -7.71 -22.49
N GLU A 279 -24.23 -7.86 -23.75
CA GLU A 279 -25.23 -8.83 -24.19
C GLU A 279 -24.70 -10.28 -24.18
#